data_260d6af7aaf2084f1f964fb5f74e6e70
#
_entry.id   260d6af7aaf2084f1f964fb5f74e6e70
#
_cell.length_a   1.000
_cell.length_b   1.000
_cell.length_c   1.000
_cell.angle_alpha   90.00
_cell.angle_beta   90.00
_cell.angle_gamma   90.00
#
_symmetry.space_group_name_H-M   'P 1'
#
loop_
_entity.id
_entity.type
_entity.pdbx_description
1 polymer ?
#
loop_
_entity_poly.entity_id
_entity_poly.type
_entity_poly.pdbx_seq_one_letter_code
_entity_poly.pdbx_strand_id
1 'polypeptide(L)'
;MDKLNEAGVTATTIGKSFANTIALLTSIALFGAYTYRLSEITTDGTSPNILSPFTFSGLLFGAMIPYAFAALVMTAVNALSEKVIDDIKEAIPKVNEGKYEHTNFVAGLTIASFKLIAIPVAIIFLAPILFGVLLGFRFVSGLVAGTIIAGI
;
A
#
# COMPACT_ATOMS: atom_id res chain seq x y z
N MET A 1 4.55 -33.73 8.82
CA MET A 1 4.28 -32.30 9.05
C MET A 1 4.60 -31.44 7.81
N ASP A 2 5.63 -31.76 7.05
CA ASP A 2 6.06 -30.99 5.88
C ASP A 2 5.01 -30.86 4.76
N LYS A 3 4.31 -31.95 4.41
CA LYS A 3 3.26 -31.92 3.38
C LYS A 3 2.05 -31.06 3.74
N LEU A 4 1.70 -30.96 5.02
CA LEU A 4 0.62 -30.08 5.49
C LEU A 4 1.04 -28.60 5.43
N ASN A 5 2.29 -28.32 5.77
CA ASN A 5 2.87 -26.99 5.66
C ASN A 5 2.96 -26.53 4.20
N GLU A 6 3.39 -27.42 3.30
CA GLU A 6 3.49 -27.18 1.86
C GLU A 6 2.11 -26.91 1.24
N ALA A 7 1.09 -27.66 1.62
CA ALA A 7 -0.30 -27.42 1.19
C ALA A 7 -0.82 -26.07 1.69
N GLY A 8 -0.52 -25.70 2.94
CA GLY A 8 -0.88 -24.40 3.51
C GLY A 8 -0.22 -23.22 2.80
N VAL A 9 1.06 -23.32 2.49
CA VAL A 9 1.80 -22.30 1.73
C VAL A 9 1.22 -22.15 0.32
N THR A 10 0.90 -23.26 -0.35
CA THR A 10 0.29 -23.23 -1.69
C THR A 10 -1.08 -22.57 -1.66
N ALA A 11 -1.95 -22.93 -0.72
CA ALA A 11 -3.27 -22.32 -0.57
C ALA A 11 -3.17 -20.80 -0.30
N THR A 12 -2.24 -20.37 0.56
CA THR A 12 -2.00 -18.97 0.85
C THR A 12 -1.51 -18.21 -0.39
N THR A 13 -0.62 -18.80 -1.18
CA THR A 13 -0.08 -18.19 -2.40
C THR A 13 -1.17 -18.01 -3.46
N ILE A 14 -2.02 -19.03 -3.65
CA ILE A 14 -3.17 -18.94 -4.54
C ILE A 14 -4.14 -17.84 -4.07
N GLY A 15 -4.46 -17.79 -2.78
CA GLY A 15 -5.31 -16.76 -2.20
C GLY A 15 -4.79 -15.34 -2.43
N LYS A 16 -3.48 -15.13 -2.27
CA LYS A 16 -2.84 -13.83 -2.55
C LYS A 16 -2.93 -13.45 -4.04
N SER A 17 -2.73 -14.40 -4.95
CA SER A 17 -2.83 -14.15 -6.38
C SER A 17 -4.25 -13.76 -6.79
N PHE A 18 -5.27 -14.44 -6.24
CA PHE A 18 -6.67 -14.07 -6.45
C PHE A 18 -6.99 -12.67 -5.89
N ALA A 19 -6.54 -12.37 -4.68
CA ALA A 19 -6.74 -11.06 -4.06
C ALA A 19 -6.15 -9.93 -4.91
N ASN A 20 -4.93 -10.10 -5.42
CA ASN A 20 -4.29 -9.13 -6.30
C ASN A 20 -5.08 -8.92 -7.61
N THR A 21 -5.53 -10.01 -8.24
CA THR A 21 -6.32 -9.93 -9.48
C THR A 21 -7.66 -9.21 -9.27
N ILE A 22 -8.35 -9.51 -8.17
CA ILE A 22 -9.62 -8.83 -7.82
C ILE A 22 -9.37 -7.36 -7.53
N ALA A 23 -8.31 -7.02 -6.79
CA ALA A 23 -7.96 -5.63 -6.49
C ALA A 23 -7.70 -4.84 -7.77
N LEU A 24 -7.01 -5.42 -8.74
CA LEU A 24 -6.74 -4.84 -10.03
C LEU A 24 -8.03 -4.58 -10.84
N LEU A 25 -8.88 -5.58 -10.98
CA LEU A 25 -10.16 -5.45 -11.69
C LEU A 25 -11.05 -4.39 -11.05
N THR A 26 -11.11 -4.38 -9.72
CA THR A 26 -11.87 -3.38 -8.96
C THR A 26 -11.31 -1.97 -9.17
N SER A 27 -9.98 -1.81 -9.19
CA SER A 27 -9.33 -0.51 -9.43
C SER A 27 -9.65 0.03 -10.83
N ILE A 28 -9.62 -0.82 -11.85
CA ILE A 28 -9.98 -0.44 -13.22
C ILE A 28 -11.46 -0.05 -13.30
N ALA A 29 -12.35 -0.82 -12.67
CA ALA A 29 -13.79 -0.53 -12.66
C ALA A 29 -14.09 0.81 -11.95
N LEU A 30 -13.45 1.07 -10.81
CA LEU A 30 -13.57 2.33 -10.08
C LEU A 30 -13.01 3.51 -10.87
N PHE A 31 -11.90 3.32 -11.58
CA PHE A 31 -11.36 4.34 -12.47
C PHE A 31 -12.32 4.66 -13.62
N GLY A 32 -12.94 3.64 -14.22
CA GLY A 32 -13.98 3.83 -15.22
C GLY A 32 -15.18 4.62 -14.69
N ALA A 33 -15.65 4.29 -13.49
CA ALA A 33 -16.72 5.03 -12.82
C ALA A 33 -16.32 6.50 -12.52
N TYR A 34 -15.08 6.72 -12.09
CA TYR A 34 -14.54 8.06 -11.85
C TYR A 34 -14.51 8.89 -13.12
N THR A 35 -14.01 8.35 -14.23
CA THR A 35 -13.95 9.07 -15.53
C THR A 35 -15.34 9.38 -16.05
N TYR A 36 -16.29 8.47 -15.88
CA TYR A 36 -17.69 8.68 -16.25
C TYR A 36 -18.30 9.84 -15.46
N ARG A 37 -18.17 9.83 -14.14
CA ARG A 37 -18.66 10.93 -13.28
C ARG A 37 -18.01 12.26 -13.61
N LEU A 38 -16.73 12.24 -13.92
CA LEU A 38 -16.01 13.46 -14.30
C LEU A 38 -16.55 14.05 -15.60
N SER A 39 -16.92 13.23 -16.58
CA SER A 39 -17.53 13.68 -17.83
C SER A 39 -18.94 14.28 -17.65
N GLU A 40 -19.71 13.82 -16.66
CA GLU A 40 -21.02 14.40 -16.33
C GLU A 40 -20.91 15.80 -15.69
N ILE A 41 -19.90 16.02 -14.84
CA ILE A 41 -19.74 17.28 -14.10
C ILE A 41 -19.08 18.35 -14.97
N THR A 42 -18.25 17.96 -15.92
CA THR A 42 -17.52 18.88 -16.78
C THR A 42 -18.36 19.21 -18.03
N THR A 43 -19.18 20.23 -17.92
CA THR A 43 -20.12 20.70 -18.97
C THR A 43 -19.42 21.14 -20.27
N ASP A 44 -18.10 21.39 -20.22
CA ASP A 44 -17.30 21.89 -21.35
C ASP A 44 -16.75 20.77 -22.28
N GLY A 45 -17.22 19.53 -22.17
CA GLY A 45 -16.76 18.43 -23.03
C GLY A 45 -15.27 18.08 -22.87
N THR A 46 -14.61 18.63 -21.87
CA THR A 46 -13.18 18.41 -21.59
C THR A 46 -13.01 17.16 -20.72
N SER A 47 -13.29 16.00 -21.31
CA SER A 47 -12.87 14.73 -20.70
C SER A 47 -11.35 14.76 -20.46
N PRO A 48 -10.85 14.14 -19.38
CA PRO A 48 -9.43 14.12 -19.10
C PRO A 48 -8.68 13.42 -20.25
N ASN A 49 -8.09 14.22 -21.10
CA ASN A 49 -7.31 13.71 -22.23
C ASN A 49 -5.89 13.40 -21.71
N ILE A 50 -5.48 12.15 -21.85
CA ILE A 50 -4.13 11.67 -21.45
C ILE A 50 -3.01 12.46 -22.15
N LEU A 51 -3.30 13.00 -23.33
CA LEU A 51 -2.37 13.84 -24.10
C LEU A 51 -2.21 15.25 -23.53
N SER A 52 -3.04 15.69 -22.57
CA SER A 52 -2.84 16.98 -21.95
C SER A 52 -1.60 16.95 -21.04
N PRO A 53 -0.74 17.99 -21.07
CA PRO A 53 0.50 18.01 -20.26
C PRO A 53 0.24 17.81 -18.77
N PHE A 54 -0.88 18.34 -18.26
CA PHE A 54 -1.26 18.18 -16.86
C PHE A 54 -1.65 16.75 -16.48
N THR A 55 -2.43 16.07 -17.32
CA THR A 55 -2.82 14.67 -17.08
C THR A 55 -1.62 13.76 -17.25
N PHE A 56 -0.77 14.01 -18.23
CA PHE A 56 0.44 13.24 -18.45
C PHE A 56 1.45 13.36 -17.30
N SER A 57 1.66 14.58 -16.80
CA SER A 57 2.49 14.77 -15.60
C SER A 57 1.90 14.05 -14.38
N GLY A 58 0.58 14.12 -14.18
CA GLY A 58 -0.11 13.35 -13.14
C GLY A 58 0.13 11.85 -13.25
N LEU A 59 0.10 11.30 -14.48
CA LEU A 59 0.35 9.88 -14.74
C LEU A 59 1.77 9.47 -14.33
N LEU A 60 2.77 10.28 -14.65
CA LEU A 60 4.17 10.02 -14.24
C LEU A 60 4.33 10.06 -12.72
N PHE A 61 3.78 11.09 -12.07
CA PHE A 61 3.79 11.18 -10.60
C PHE A 61 3.02 10.02 -9.96
N GLY A 62 1.86 9.64 -10.52
CA GLY A 62 1.08 8.50 -10.06
C GLY A 62 1.84 7.20 -10.13
N ALA A 63 2.59 6.96 -11.21
CA ALA A 63 3.41 5.77 -11.35
C ALA A 63 4.55 5.69 -10.32
N MET A 64 5.02 6.81 -9.76
CA MET A 64 6.04 6.82 -8.72
C MET A 64 5.51 6.43 -7.34
N ILE A 65 4.22 6.62 -7.06
CA ILE A 65 3.61 6.40 -5.74
C ILE A 65 3.79 4.97 -5.22
N PRO A 66 3.49 3.89 -5.99
CA PRO A 66 3.68 2.53 -5.50
C PRO A 66 5.14 2.20 -5.14
N TYR A 67 6.08 2.71 -5.92
CA TYR A 67 7.52 2.50 -5.65
C TYR A 67 7.98 3.27 -4.41
N ALA A 68 7.53 4.51 -4.24
CA ALA A 68 7.81 5.29 -3.04
C ALA A 68 7.23 4.60 -1.79
N PHE A 69 6.03 4.05 -1.90
CA PHE A 69 5.43 3.26 -0.82
C PHE A 69 6.25 2.02 -0.48
N ALA A 70 6.64 1.24 -1.49
CA ALA A 70 7.45 0.06 -1.28
C ALA A 70 8.77 0.41 -0.57
N ALA A 71 9.42 1.51 -0.95
CA ALA A 71 10.64 1.98 -0.29
C ALA A 71 10.40 2.38 1.18
N LEU A 72 9.32 3.11 1.47
CA LEU A 72 8.96 3.50 2.83
C LEU A 72 8.61 2.30 3.72
N VAL A 73 7.84 1.34 3.17
CA VAL A 73 7.51 0.10 3.89
C VAL A 73 8.77 -0.73 4.16
N MET A 74 9.67 -0.85 3.18
CA MET A 74 10.93 -1.58 3.36
C MET A 74 11.79 -0.96 4.46
N THR A 75 11.88 0.37 4.50
CA THR A 75 12.58 1.09 5.57
C THR A 75 11.94 0.83 6.93
N ALA A 76 10.62 0.86 7.02
CA ALA A 76 9.88 0.57 8.24
C ALA A 76 10.08 -0.88 8.72
N VAL A 77 10.07 -1.85 7.79
CA VAL A 77 10.31 -3.27 8.09
C VAL A 77 11.73 -3.50 8.57
N ASN A 78 12.73 -2.86 7.96
CA ASN A 78 14.12 -2.99 8.42
C ASN A 78 14.30 -2.45 9.85
N ALA A 79 13.76 -1.27 10.14
CA ALA A 79 13.80 -0.69 11.49
C ALA A 79 13.09 -1.57 12.53
N LEU A 80 11.97 -2.21 12.14
CA LEU A 80 11.27 -3.15 13.00
C LEU A 80 12.09 -4.42 13.24
N SER A 81 12.73 -4.95 12.20
CA SER A 81 13.54 -6.16 12.28
C SER A 81 14.71 -5.98 13.24
N GLU A 82 15.40 -4.86 13.18
CA GLU A 82 16.49 -4.54 14.14
C GLU A 82 15.97 -4.52 15.57
N LYS A 83 14.85 -3.84 15.81
CA LYS A 83 14.23 -3.79 17.13
C LYS A 83 13.81 -5.16 17.64
N VAL A 84 13.20 -5.98 16.79
CA VAL A 84 12.79 -7.36 17.12
C VAL A 84 13.99 -8.22 17.50
N ILE A 85 15.11 -8.10 16.79
CA ILE A 85 16.33 -8.85 17.08
C ILE A 85 16.87 -8.46 18.46
N ASP A 86 16.89 -7.19 18.80
CA ASP A 86 17.39 -6.71 20.09
C ASP A 86 16.45 -7.11 21.23
N ASP A 87 15.13 -6.99 21.05
CA ASP A 87 14.13 -7.45 22.01
C ASP A 87 14.23 -8.97 22.25
N ILE A 88 14.49 -9.78 21.21
CA ILE A 88 14.71 -11.23 21.35
C ILE A 88 15.98 -11.53 22.12
N LYS A 89 17.09 -10.83 21.83
CA LYS A 89 18.36 -11.02 22.56
C LYS A 89 18.20 -10.75 24.07
N GLU A 90 17.41 -9.75 24.42
CA GLU A 90 17.10 -9.42 25.82
C GLU A 90 16.13 -10.44 26.45
N ALA A 91 15.24 -11.04 25.67
CA ALA A 91 14.27 -12.00 26.15
C ALA A 91 14.86 -13.41 26.40
N ILE A 92 15.88 -13.83 25.65
CA ILE A 92 16.49 -15.17 25.75
C ILE A 92 16.89 -15.54 27.20
N PRO A 93 17.61 -14.69 27.94
CA PRO A 93 17.98 -15.02 29.34
C PRO A 93 16.73 -15.13 30.25
N LYS A 94 15.70 -14.33 30.01
CA LYS A 94 14.46 -14.31 30.82
C LYS A 94 13.58 -15.55 30.58
N VAL A 95 13.64 -16.13 29.37
CA VAL A 95 12.94 -17.39 29.03
C VAL A 95 13.51 -18.56 29.83
N ASN A 96 14.83 -18.61 30.02
CA ASN A 96 15.50 -19.66 30.81
C ASN A 96 15.11 -19.61 32.28
N GLU A 97 14.66 -18.47 32.79
CA GLU A 97 14.21 -18.29 34.19
C GLU A 97 12.71 -18.60 34.39
N GLY A 98 11.98 -19.01 33.34
CA GLY A 98 10.56 -19.37 33.41
C GLY A 98 9.58 -18.20 33.68
N LYS A 99 10.05 -16.95 33.59
CA LYS A 99 9.28 -15.72 33.87
C LYS A 99 8.79 -14.99 32.61
N TYR A 100 8.89 -15.60 31.42
CA TYR A 100 8.62 -14.92 30.17
C TYR A 100 7.17 -15.14 29.67
N GLU A 101 6.40 -14.06 29.59
CA GLU A 101 5.06 -14.07 28.99
C GLU A 101 5.14 -13.79 27.49
N HIS A 102 5.08 -14.83 26.68
CA HIS A 102 5.10 -14.74 25.22
C HIS A 102 3.98 -13.83 24.65
N THR A 103 2.83 -13.81 25.29
CA THR A 103 1.66 -13.03 24.84
C THR A 103 1.90 -11.52 24.85
N ASN A 104 2.52 -11.01 25.90
CA ASN A 104 2.81 -9.59 26.05
C ASN A 104 3.90 -9.12 25.05
N PHE A 105 4.86 -9.98 24.76
CA PHE A 105 5.91 -9.72 23.78
C PHE A 105 5.34 -9.61 22.36
N VAL A 106 4.54 -10.59 21.94
CA VAL A 106 3.89 -10.58 20.61
C VAL A 106 2.95 -9.39 20.46
N ALA A 107 2.18 -9.05 21.50
CA ALA A 107 1.30 -7.89 21.49
C ALA A 107 2.10 -6.58 21.32
N GLY A 108 3.21 -6.43 22.03
CA GLY A 108 4.10 -5.27 21.90
C GLY A 108 4.69 -5.10 20.49
N LEU A 109 5.17 -6.20 19.90
CA LEU A 109 5.67 -6.23 18.53
C LEU A 109 4.59 -5.87 17.52
N THR A 110 3.37 -6.39 17.69
CA THR A 110 2.24 -6.11 16.81
C THR A 110 1.89 -4.61 16.83
N ILE A 111 1.81 -4.01 18.00
CA ILE A 111 1.52 -2.58 18.15
C ILE A 111 2.66 -1.72 17.54
N ALA A 112 3.91 -2.11 17.73
CA ALA A 112 5.05 -1.40 17.13
C ALA A 112 5.02 -1.48 15.59
N SER A 113 4.67 -2.64 15.04
CA SER A 113 4.50 -2.85 13.60
C SER A 113 3.41 -1.95 13.01
N PHE A 114 2.24 -1.88 13.65
CA PHE A 114 1.15 -1.01 13.21
C PHE A 114 1.54 0.47 13.23
N LYS A 115 2.24 0.93 14.24
CA LYS A 115 2.71 2.33 14.33
C LYS A 115 3.69 2.68 13.22
N LEU A 116 4.61 1.79 12.88
CA LEU A 116 5.60 2.02 11.82
C LEU A 116 4.96 2.05 10.42
N ILE A 117 3.98 1.18 10.16
CA ILE A 117 3.30 1.10 8.87
C ILE A 117 2.26 2.23 8.72
N ALA A 118 1.75 2.78 9.81
CA ALA A 118 0.75 3.85 9.75
C ALA A 118 1.24 5.09 9.00
N ILE A 119 2.53 5.45 9.10
CA ILE A 119 3.11 6.61 8.43
C ILE A 119 3.11 6.46 6.90
N PRO A 120 3.68 5.39 6.30
CA PRO A 120 3.58 5.16 4.86
C PRO A 120 2.15 5.12 4.33
N VAL A 121 1.25 4.47 5.06
CA VAL A 121 -0.16 4.38 4.69
C VAL A 121 -0.83 5.75 4.69
N ALA A 122 -0.60 6.56 5.71
CA ALA A 122 -1.16 7.92 5.78
C ALA A 122 -0.68 8.80 4.60
N ILE A 123 0.58 8.71 4.22
CA ILE A 123 1.16 9.45 3.09
C ILE A 123 0.43 9.09 1.79
N ILE A 124 0.18 7.80 1.53
CA ILE A 124 -0.52 7.36 0.32
C ILE A 124 -1.96 7.85 0.25
N PHE A 125 -2.69 7.81 1.37
CA PHE A 125 -4.07 8.30 1.41
C PHE A 125 -4.16 9.82 1.26
N LEU A 126 -3.21 10.56 1.82
CA LEU A 126 -3.19 12.02 1.77
C LEU A 126 -2.69 12.55 0.42
N ALA A 127 -1.80 11.85 -0.27
CA ALA A 127 -1.21 12.30 -1.53
C ALA A 127 -2.26 12.66 -2.61
N PRO A 128 -3.23 11.80 -2.98
CA PRO A 128 -4.23 12.15 -3.99
C PRO A 128 -5.10 13.33 -3.57
N ILE A 129 -5.40 13.48 -2.28
CA ILE A 129 -6.20 14.58 -1.74
C ILE A 129 -5.43 15.90 -1.86
N LEU A 130 -4.18 15.92 -1.44
CA LEU A 130 -3.31 17.09 -1.53
C LEU A 130 -3.10 17.52 -2.99
N PHE A 131 -2.78 16.57 -3.87
CA PHE A 131 -2.60 16.87 -5.29
C PHE A 131 -3.91 17.28 -5.95
N GLY A 132 -5.06 16.76 -5.52
CA GLY A 132 -6.38 17.15 -6.01
C GLY A 132 -6.73 18.59 -5.69
N VAL A 133 -6.42 19.04 -4.47
CA VAL A 133 -6.68 20.43 -4.03
C VAL A 133 -5.70 21.40 -4.69
N LEU A 134 -4.42 21.03 -4.86
CA LEU A 134 -3.37 21.92 -5.37
C LEU A 134 -3.36 22.02 -6.90
N LEU A 135 -3.51 20.90 -7.60
CA LEU A 135 -3.30 20.79 -9.05
C LEU A 135 -4.59 20.52 -9.86
N GLY A 136 -5.68 20.29 -9.14
CA GLY A 136 -6.99 20.09 -9.75
C GLY A 136 -7.23 18.68 -10.31
N PHE A 137 -8.46 18.45 -10.76
CA PHE A 137 -8.97 17.14 -11.15
C PHE A 137 -8.27 16.50 -12.36
N ARG A 138 -7.75 17.31 -13.29
CA ARG A 138 -7.04 16.82 -14.47
C ARG A 138 -5.74 16.10 -14.09
N PHE A 139 -5.03 16.65 -13.14
CA PHE A 139 -3.81 16.04 -12.61
C PHE A 139 -4.12 14.75 -11.84
N VAL A 140 -5.17 14.76 -11.01
CA VAL A 140 -5.58 13.58 -10.24
C VAL A 140 -6.03 12.44 -11.13
N SER A 141 -6.72 12.70 -12.23
CA SER A 141 -7.11 11.65 -13.18
C SER A 141 -5.90 10.92 -13.77
N GLY A 142 -4.85 11.68 -14.13
CA GLY A 142 -3.58 11.10 -14.53
C GLY A 142 -2.89 10.33 -13.41
N LEU A 143 -2.86 10.91 -12.21
CA LEU A 143 -2.23 10.31 -11.03
C LEU A 143 -2.87 8.96 -10.67
N VAL A 144 -4.20 8.86 -10.65
CA VAL A 144 -4.92 7.61 -10.38
C VAL A 144 -4.66 6.57 -11.48
N ALA A 145 -4.68 6.98 -12.76
CA ALA A 145 -4.33 6.08 -13.86
C ALA A 145 -2.89 5.55 -13.72
N GLY A 146 -1.94 6.42 -13.39
CA GLY A 146 -0.54 6.07 -13.20
C GLY A 146 -0.32 5.10 -12.04
N THR A 147 -1.00 5.32 -10.90
CA THR A 147 -0.91 4.41 -9.75
C THR A 147 -1.45 3.03 -10.05
N ILE A 148 -2.55 2.93 -10.82
CA ILE A 148 -3.13 1.63 -11.22
C ILE A 148 -2.16 0.90 -12.14
N ILE A 149 -1.61 1.56 -13.15
CA ILE A 149 -0.69 0.93 -14.11
C ILE A 149 0.59 0.45 -13.44
N ALA A 150 1.13 1.23 -12.50
CA ALA A 150 2.37 0.89 -11.82
C ALA A 150 2.18 -0.08 -10.64
N GLY A 151 0.96 -0.25 -10.14
CA GLY A 151 0.63 -1.17 -9.06
C GLY A 151 0.36 -2.62 -9.53
N ILE A 152 0.32 -2.83 -10.86
CA ILE A 152 0.16 -4.15 -11.50
C ILE A 152 1.50 -4.85 -11.54
#